data_86b368adf1742ba4e37f3b7184fc30eb
#
_entry.id   86b368adf1742ba4e37f3b7184fc30eb
#
_cell.length_a   1.000
_cell.length_b   1.000
_cell.length_c   1.000
_cell.angle_alpha   90.00
_cell.angle_beta   90.00
_cell.angle_gamma   90.00
#
_symmetry.space_group_name_H-M   'P 1'
#
loop_
_entity.id
_entity.type
_entity.pdbx_description
1 polymer ?
#
loop_
_entity_poly.entity_id
_entity_poly.type
_entity_poly.pdbx_seq_one_letter_code
_entity_poly.pdbx_strand_id
1 'polypeptide(L)'
;MNILLWIQPTGRIHIGNYFWAIKKGLDMQSEGNKVTFLVAQYHANSNYSETINMLNTIDRLWAIEYKSQSPWVLELFYKLSHSTSVSELARLPQYQTKEQTLHMLSYPLLMACDIINSECDAVIVWDDQEPHMHFYREIARRNLYKVATTIKSDTPRIMSIKDPSVKMSKSLWDSHCIYIDDKLEDIQKKIKSAPTTQQWLDNLCELAKLFSVEFDTSKCWLSKEKLATSIYSYFN
;
A
#
# COMPACT_ATOMS: atom_id res chain seq x y z
N MET A 1 12.02 17.49 -0.04
CA MET A 1 12.64 16.23 -0.51
C MET A 1 11.81 15.66 -1.66
N ASN A 2 12.45 14.87 -2.54
CA ASN A 2 11.75 14.05 -3.54
C ASN A 2 11.45 12.69 -2.92
N ILE A 3 10.20 12.35 -2.76
CA ILE A 3 9.75 11.12 -2.08
C ILE A 3 9.06 10.22 -3.10
N LEU A 4 9.41 8.93 -3.09
CA LEU A 4 8.76 7.92 -3.90
C LEU A 4 7.79 7.11 -3.03
N LEU A 5 6.60 6.92 -3.53
CA LEU A 5 5.65 5.94 -3.07
C LEU A 5 5.17 5.15 -4.28
N TRP A 6 5.07 3.82 -4.20
CA TRP A 6 4.49 3.06 -5.29
C TRP A 6 3.22 2.32 -4.91
N ILE A 7 2.35 2.21 -5.90
CA ILE A 7 1.07 1.53 -5.81
C ILE A 7 1.08 0.41 -6.83
N GLN A 8 0.90 -0.82 -6.37
CA GLN A 8 0.70 -1.95 -7.29
C GLN A 8 -0.71 -1.90 -7.88
N PRO A 9 -0.87 -1.94 -9.21
CA PRO A 9 -2.18 -1.90 -9.87
C PRO A 9 -2.87 -3.27 -9.79
N THR A 10 -3.26 -3.66 -8.59
CA THR A 10 -3.94 -4.94 -8.29
C THR A 10 -5.45 -4.80 -8.15
N GLY A 11 -6.06 -3.80 -8.76
CA GLY A 11 -7.50 -3.52 -8.70
C GLY A 11 -7.87 -2.50 -7.63
N ARG A 12 -9.06 -2.61 -7.04
CA ARG A 12 -9.65 -1.62 -6.12
C ARG A 12 -8.75 -1.31 -4.93
N ILE A 13 -8.76 -0.06 -4.47
CA ILE A 13 -8.01 0.42 -3.30
C ILE A 13 -8.89 0.27 -2.05
N HIS A 14 -8.45 -0.49 -1.05
CA HIS A 14 -9.11 -0.56 0.23
C HIS A 14 -8.53 0.46 1.23
N ILE A 15 -9.29 0.77 2.27
CA ILE A 15 -8.89 1.74 3.29
C ILE A 15 -7.52 1.45 3.90
N GLY A 16 -7.12 0.17 4.00
CA GLY A 16 -5.78 -0.22 4.44
C GLY A 16 -4.68 0.30 3.52
N ASN A 17 -4.86 0.22 2.19
CA ASN A 17 -3.91 0.80 1.23
C ASN A 17 -3.89 2.33 1.33
N TYR A 18 -5.08 2.93 1.48
CA TYR A 18 -5.21 4.38 1.55
C TYR A 18 -4.47 4.96 2.76
N PHE A 19 -4.84 4.55 3.97
CA PHE A 19 -4.26 5.13 5.19
C PHE A 19 -2.78 4.87 5.31
N TRP A 20 -2.35 3.69 4.91
CA TRP A 20 -0.95 3.35 5.05
C TRP A 20 -0.04 4.08 4.06
N ALA A 21 -0.42 4.12 2.79
CA ALA A 21 0.45 4.60 1.72
C ALA A 21 0.00 5.97 1.22
N ILE A 22 -1.24 6.06 0.72
CA ILE A 22 -1.71 7.24 0.01
C ILE A 22 -1.80 8.44 0.96
N LYS A 23 -2.44 8.26 2.12
CA LYS A 23 -2.55 9.32 3.12
C LYS A 23 -1.17 9.81 3.59
N LYS A 24 -0.24 8.89 3.88
CA LYS A 24 1.13 9.28 4.27
C LYS A 24 1.80 10.11 3.17
N GLY A 25 1.64 9.70 1.90
CA GLY A 25 2.14 10.50 0.76
C GLY A 25 1.52 11.88 0.68
N LEU A 26 0.21 11.99 0.88
CA LEU A 26 -0.51 13.28 0.90
C LEU A 26 -0.06 14.18 2.08
N ASP A 27 0.12 13.60 3.26
CA ASP A 27 0.61 14.32 4.43
C ASP A 27 2.01 14.89 4.14
N MET A 28 2.92 14.09 3.56
CA MET A 28 4.24 14.54 3.16
C MET A 28 4.20 15.63 2.07
N GLN A 29 3.24 15.58 1.14
CA GLN A 29 3.02 16.68 0.17
C GLN A 29 2.59 17.97 0.88
N SER A 30 1.69 17.88 1.86
CA SER A 30 1.22 19.04 2.61
C SER A 30 2.34 19.71 3.43
N GLU A 31 3.37 18.95 3.79
CA GLU A 31 4.60 19.41 4.44
C GLU A 31 5.60 20.05 3.45
N GLY A 32 5.23 20.20 2.18
CA GLY A 32 6.07 20.82 1.15
C GLY A 32 7.05 19.88 0.46
N ASN A 33 6.90 18.57 0.61
CA ASN A 33 7.70 17.60 -0.12
C ASN A 33 7.12 17.34 -1.52
N LYS A 34 7.97 17.02 -2.48
CA LYS A 34 7.54 16.50 -3.78
C LYS A 34 7.35 14.99 -3.68
N VAL A 35 6.11 14.52 -3.72
CA VAL A 35 5.80 13.08 -3.66
C VAL A 35 5.36 12.59 -5.03
N THR A 36 6.02 11.54 -5.50
CA THR A 36 5.65 10.83 -6.74
C THR A 36 5.00 9.49 -6.39
N PHE A 37 3.76 9.32 -6.85
CA PHE A 37 3.02 8.06 -6.77
C PHE A 37 3.32 7.24 -8.02
N LEU A 38 4.18 6.25 -7.91
CA LEU A 38 4.54 5.37 -9.02
C LEU A 38 3.54 4.22 -9.13
N VAL A 39 2.89 4.09 -10.27
CA VAL A 39 2.05 2.93 -10.58
C VAL A 39 2.96 1.80 -11.07
N ALA A 40 3.18 0.82 -10.20
CA ALA A 40 4.15 -0.26 -10.38
C ALA A 40 3.59 -1.40 -11.26
N GLN A 41 3.32 -1.10 -12.53
CA GLN A 41 2.65 -2.00 -13.47
C GLN A 41 3.45 -3.28 -13.75
N TYR A 42 4.79 -3.22 -13.74
CA TYR A 42 5.64 -4.40 -13.98
C TYR A 42 5.71 -5.35 -12.77
N HIS A 43 5.21 -4.92 -11.62
CA HIS A 43 5.08 -5.74 -10.41
C HIS A 43 3.74 -6.46 -10.29
N ALA A 44 2.80 -6.22 -11.19
CA ALA A 44 1.45 -6.77 -11.12
C ALA A 44 1.07 -7.45 -12.43
N ASN A 45 0.42 -8.60 -12.33
CA ASN A 45 -0.10 -9.35 -13.46
C ASN A 45 -1.60 -9.06 -13.66
N SER A 46 -2.07 -7.79 -13.51
CA SER A 46 -3.51 -7.56 -13.54
C SER A 46 -3.93 -6.08 -13.62
N ASN A 47 -5.12 -5.88 -14.06
CA ASN A 47 -6.07 -4.76 -13.95
C ASN A 47 -5.50 -3.33 -13.76
N TYR A 48 -4.49 -2.99 -14.57
CA TYR A 48 -3.93 -1.65 -14.61
C TYR A 48 -5.02 -0.57 -14.80
N SER A 49 -5.98 -0.82 -15.71
CA SER A 49 -7.09 0.11 -15.97
C SER A 49 -7.97 0.36 -14.76
N GLU A 50 -8.29 -0.67 -13.98
CA GLU A 50 -9.10 -0.52 -12.76
C GLU A 50 -8.37 0.33 -11.72
N THR A 51 -7.08 0.08 -11.50
CA THR A 51 -6.28 0.88 -10.57
C THR A 51 -6.15 2.33 -11.04
N ILE A 52 -5.94 2.58 -12.34
CA ILE A 52 -5.91 3.94 -12.89
C ILE A 52 -7.25 4.66 -12.68
N ASN A 53 -8.37 3.98 -12.91
CA ASN A 53 -9.69 4.57 -12.67
C ASN A 53 -9.87 4.98 -11.20
N MET A 54 -9.38 4.17 -10.27
CA MET A 54 -9.41 4.50 -8.85
C MET A 54 -8.45 5.64 -8.49
N LEU A 55 -7.24 5.65 -9.04
CA LEU A 55 -6.30 6.76 -8.86
C LEU A 55 -6.88 8.07 -9.39
N ASN A 56 -7.57 8.04 -10.52
CA ASN A 56 -8.28 9.21 -11.06
C ASN A 56 -9.42 9.68 -10.14
N THR A 57 -10.04 8.78 -9.38
CA THR A 57 -11.01 9.14 -8.35
C THR A 57 -10.34 9.86 -7.19
N ILE A 58 -9.20 9.37 -6.73
CA ILE A 58 -8.39 10.01 -5.70
C ILE A 58 -7.85 11.36 -6.18
N ASP A 59 -7.34 11.42 -7.42
CA ASP A 59 -6.81 12.65 -8.02
C ASP A 59 -7.86 13.76 -8.07
N ARG A 60 -9.11 13.43 -8.41
CA ARG A 60 -10.22 14.40 -8.36
C ARG A 60 -10.46 14.97 -6.96
N LEU A 61 -10.15 14.18 -5.91
CA LEU A 61 -10.36 14.61 -4.53
C LEU A 61 -9.14 15.33 -3.94
N TRP A 62 -7.92 14.95 -4.33
CA TRP A 62 -6.70 15.36 -3.65
C TRP A 62 -5.50 15.70 -4.55
N ALA A 63 -5.67 16.00 -5.81
CA ALA A 63 -4.60 16.46 -6.71
C ALA A 63 -3.28 15.65 -6.59
N ILE A 64 -3.34 14.33 -6.75
CA ILE A 64 -2.18 13.44 -6.70
C ILE A 64 -1.42 13.44 -8.03
N GLU A 65 -0.10 13.69 -7.99
CA GLU A 65 0.77 13.43 -9.13
C GLU A 65 1.17 11.94 -9.14
N TYR A 66 0.69 11.16 -10.11
CA TYR A 66 1.11 9.77 -10.30
C TYR A 66 1.81 9.55 -11.64
N LYS A 67 2.72 8.58 -11.68
CA LYS A 67 3.48 8.19 -12.87
C LYS A 67 3.43 6.69 -13.09
N SER A 68 3.36 6.29 -14.36
CA SER A 68 3.60 4.89 -14.74
C SER A 68 5.10 4.58 -14.71
N GLN A 69 5.45 3.31 -14.54
CA GLN A 69 6.84 2.88 -14.65
C GLN A 69 7.37 3.18 -16.06
N SER A 70 8.57 3.76 -16.10
CA SER A 70 9.27 4.01 -17.35
C SER A 70 9.79 2.69 -17.96
N PRO A 71 9.79 2.53 -19.30
CA PRO A 71 10.46 1.42 -19.95
C PRO A 71 11.97 1.30 -19.60
N TRP A 72 12.63 2.40 -19.28
CA TRP A 72 14.02 2.42 -18.82
C TRP A 72 14.25 1.58 -17.55
N VAL A 73 13.24 1.35 -16.75
CA VAL A 73 13.32 0.45 -15.59
C VAL A 73 13.67 -0.97 -16.02
N LEU A 74 13.13 -1.45 -17.15
CA LEU A 74 13.43 -2.78 -17.67
C LEU A 74 14.85 -2.87 -18.27
N GLU A 75 15.34 -1.80 -18.89
CA GLU A 75 16.72 -1.73 -19.36
C GLU A 75 17.70 -1.73 -18.17
N LEU A 76 17.39 -0.95 -17.14
CA LEU A 76 18.17 -0.92 -15.91
C LEU A 76 18.15 -2.27 -15.20
N PHE A 77 16.98 -2.92 -15.15
CA PHE A 77 16.82 -4.26 -14.60
C PHE A 77 17.73 -5.26 -15.32
N TYR A 78 17.70 -5.27 -16.66
CA TYR A 78 18.56 -6.13 -17.44
C TYR A 78 20.04 -5.85 -17.15
N LYS A 79 20.46 -4.59 -17.17
CA LYS A 79 21.82 -4.18 -16.84
C LYS A 79 22.27 -4.68 -15.45
N LEU A 80 21.47 -4.46 -14.42
CA LEU A 80 21.80 -4.82 -13.04
C LEU A 80 21.72 -6.33 -12.79
N SER A 81 20.94 -7.07 -13.57
CA SER A 81 20.87 -8.53 -13.47
C SER A 81 22.21 -9.22 -13.74
N HIS A 82 23.09 -8.62 -14.54
CA HIS A 82 24.45 -9.15 -14.79
C HIS A 82 25.36 -9.10 -13.56
N SER A 83 25.07 -8.22 -12.60
CA SER A 83 25.87 -8.04 -11.37
C SER A 83 25.15 -8.48 -10.10
N THR A 84 23.94 -9.07 -10.23
CA THR A 84 23.12 -9.55 -9.12
C THR A 84 23.08 -11.06 -9.14
N SER A 85 23.49 -11.69 -8.04
CA SER A 85 23.47 -13.15 -7.97
C SER A 85 22.09 -13.70 -7.57
N VAL A 86 21.75 -14.88 -8.07
CA VAL A 86 20.54 -15.60 -7.66
C VAL A 86 20.53 -15.85 -6.15
N SER A 87 21.69 -16.12 -5.56
CA SER A 87 21.80 -16.36 -4.12
C SER A 87 21.51 -15.13 -3.25
N GLU A 88 21.80 -13.92 -3.72
CA GLU A 88 21.42 -12.67 -3.05
C GLU A 88 19.90 -12.52 -3.00
N LEU A 89 19.24 -12.72 -4.13
CA LEU A 89 17.79 -12.63 -4.25
C LEU A 89 17.06 -13.73 -3.48
N ALA A 90 17.55 -14.98 -3.58
CA ALA A 90 16.94 -16.13 -2.93
C ALA A 90 16.99 -16.07 -1.38
N ARG A 91 17.86 -15.27 -0.77
CA ARG A 91 17.91 -15.07 0.68
C ARG A 91 16.84 -14.13 1.21
N LEU A 92 16.17 -13.37 0.35
CA LEU A 92 15.18 -12.40 0.78
C LEU A 92 13.93 -13.10 1.36
N PRO A 93 13.40 -12.64 2.50
CA PRO A 93 12.36 -13.36 3.23
C PRO A 93 11.10 -13.63 2.41
N GLN A 94 10.72 -12.74 1.52
CA GLN A 94 9.50 -12.91 0.71
C GLN A 94 9.63 -14.08 -0.28
N TYR A 95 10.81 -14.31 -0.86
CA TYR A 95 11.04 -15.47 -1.72
C TYR A 95 11.02 -16.78 -0.92
N GLN A 96 11.50 -16.75 0.33
CA GLN A 96 11.52 -17.92 1.20
C GLN A 96 10.13 -18.35 1.67
N THR A 97 9.18 -17.41 1.78
CA THR A 97 7.87 -17.63 2.41
C THR A 97 6.70 -17.71 1.43
N LYS A 98 6.92 -17.35 0.16
CA LYS A 98 5.90 -17.36 -0.88
C LYS A 98 6.22 -18.40 -1.97
N GLU A 99 5.35 -18.52 -2.96
CA GLU A 99 5.59 -19.35 -4.13
C GLU A 99 6.88 -18.92 -4.85
N GLN A 100 7.80 -19.86 -5.05
CA GLN A 100 9.14 -19.59 -5.59
C GLN A 100 9.11 -19.54 -7.12
N THR A 101 8.54 -18.48 -7.66
CA THR A 101 8.55 -18.18 -9.09
C THR A 101 9.71 -17.27 -9.48
N LEU A 102 10.04 -17.20 -10.76
CA LEU A 102 11.01 -16.25 -11.28
C LEU A 102 10.61 -14.80 -10.98
N HIS A 103 9.31 -14.49 -11.04
CA HIS A 103 8.78 -13.18 -10.68
C HIS A 103 9.11 -12.84 -9.22
N MET A 104 8.82 -13.76 -8.29
CA MET A 104 9.12 -13.56 -6.86
C MET A 104 10.61 -13.48 -6.56
N LEU A 105 11.44 -14.18 -7.32
CA LEU A 105 12.89 -14.10 -7.21
C LEU A 105 13.42 -12.73 -7.67
N SER A 106 12.96 -12.25 -8.81
CA SER A 106 13.47 -11.05 -9.47
C SER A 106 12.82 -9.75 -9.01
N TYR A 107 11.66 -9.83 -8.36
CA TYR A 107 10.90 -8.68 -7.86
C TYR A 107 11.72 -7.66 -7.06
N PRO A 108 12.63 -8.04 -6.12
CA PRO A 108 13.40 -7.05 -5.36
C PRO A 108 14.38 -6.26 -6.22
N LEU A 109 14.91 -6.87 -7.29
CA LEU A 109 15.77 -6.17 -8.23
C LEU A 109 14.97 -5.16 -9.07
N LEU A 110 13.77 -5.52 -9.50
CA LEU A 110 12.88 -4.61 -10.21
C LEU A 110 12.50 -3.40 -9.33
N MET A 111 12.19 -3.64 -8.05
CA MET A 111 11.95 -2.58 -7.07
C MET A 111 13.16 -1.66 -6.89
N ALA A 112 14.38 -2.22 -6.84
CA ALA A 112 15.60 -1.43 -6.77
C ALA A 112 15.77 -0.54 -8.02
N CYS A 113 15.42 -1.05 -9.20
CA CYS A 113 15.44 -0.28 -10.44
C CYS A 113 14.44 0.87 -10.44
N ASP A 114 13.25 0.69 -9.90
CA ASP A 114 12.25 1.76 -9.74
C ASP A 114 12.78 2.90 -8.88
N ILE A 115 13.41 2.56 -7.75
CA ILE A 115 13.96 3.55 -6.82
C ILE A 115 15.12 4.30 -7.48
N ILE A 116 16.04 3.59 -8.12
CA ILE A 116 17.17 4.20 -8.82
C ILE A 116 16.68 5.13 -9.95
N ASN A 117 15.72 4.65 -10.76
CA ASN A 117 15.18 5.44 -11.87
C ASN A 117 14.41 6.68 -11.42
N SER A 118 13.86 6.68 -10.21
CA SER A 118 13.12 7.83 -9.67
C SER A 118 14.01 8.96 -9.16
N GLU A 119 15.29 8.68 -8.90
CA GLU A 119 16.26 9.62 -8.29
C GLU A 119 15.75 10.25 -6.98
N CYS A 120 14.85 9.57 -6.27
CA CYS A 120 14.26 10.09 -5.05
C CYS A 120 15.27 10.22 -3.89
N ASP A 121 14.91 11.04 -2.90
CA ASP A 121 15.66 11.20 -1.65
C ASP A 121 15.25 10.17 -0.60
N ALA A 122 13.96 9.81 -0.65
CA ALA A 122 13.35 8.88 0.29
C ALA A 122 12.23 8.05 -0.36
N VAL A 123 11.95 6.90 0.25
CA VAL A 123 10.91 5.96 -0.18
C VAL A 123 9.99 5.65 1.00
N ILE A 124 8.68 5.71 0.79
CA ILE A 124 7.70 5.27 1.78
C ILE A 124 7.48 3.77 1.60
N VAL A 125 7.78 2.97 2.64
CA VAL A 125 7.68 1.50 2.62
C VAL A 125 7.07 0.94 3.91
N TRP A 126 6.56 -0.29 3.81
CA TRP A 126 6.19 -1.10 4.98
C TRP A 126 7.43 -1.69 5.67
N ASP A 127 7.29 -2.04 6.93
CA ASP A 127 8.36 -2.72 7.68
C ASP A 127 8.81 -4.04 7.02
N ASP A 128 7.89 -4.76 6.39
CA ASP A 128 8.20 -6.00 5.68
C ASP A 128 8.99 -5.78 4.37
N GLN A 129 9.10 -4.54 3.90
CA GLN A 129 9.92 -4.15 2.75
C GLN A 129 11.35 -3.74 3.14
N GLU A 130 11.68 -3.63 4.43
CA GLU A 130 13.03 -3.23 4.86
C GLU A 130 14.14 -4.15 4.33
N PRO A 131 13.96 -5.50 4.24
CA PRO A 131 14.95 -6.35 3.58
C PRO A 131 15.20 -5.99 2.11
N HIS A 132 14.14 -5.58 1.38
CA HIS A 132 14.27 -5.14 -0.01
C HIS A 132 14.97 -3.77 -0.10
N MET A 133 14.70 -2.87 0.84
CA MET A 133 15.39 -1.57 0.93
C MET A 133 16.88 -1.76 1.27
N HIS A 134 17.22 -2.75 2.10
CA HIS A 134 18.61 -3.09 2.36
C HIS A 134 19.30 -3.58 1.09
N PHE A 135 18.70 -4.54 0.39
CA PHE A 135 19.17 -5.05 -0.90
C PHE A 135 19.32 -3.91 -1.93
N TYR A 136 18.31 -3.04 -2.07
CA TYR A 136 18.40 -1.87 -2.95
C TYR A 136 19.61 -1.00 -2.63
N ARG A 137 19.86 -0.67 -1.35
CA ARG A 137 20.98 0.18 -0.95
C ARG A 137 22.32 -0.45 -1.30
N GLU A 138 22.47 -1.76 -1.19
CA GLU A 138 23.66 -2.49 -1.59
C GLU A 138 23.87 -2.42 -3.11
N ILE A 139 22.84 -2.67 -3.90
CA ILE A 139 22.89 -2.56 -5.36
C ILE A 139 23.20 -1.14 -5.80
N ALA A 140 22.58 -0.13 -5.20
CA ALA A 140 22.80 1.27 -5.53
C ALA A 140 24.26 1.69 -5.23
N ARG A 141 24.80 1.34 -4.06
CA ARG A 141 26.21 1.64 -3.70
C ARG A 141 27.20 0.94 -4.61
N ARG A 142 26.99 -0.35 -4.90
CA ARG A 142 27.85 -1.17 -5.79
C ARG A 142 27.95 -0.56 -7.19
N ASN A 143 26.88 0.07 -7.67
CA ASN A 143 26.80 0.63 -9.02
C ASN A 143 26.86 2.16 -9.05
N LEU A 144 27.24 2.82 -7.94
CA LEU A 144 27.41 4.27 -7.81
C LEU A 144 26.14 5.10 -8.10
N TYR A 145 24.98 4.53 -7.81
CA TYR A 145 23.70 5.24 -7.86
C TYR A 145 23.41 5.95 -6.53
N LYS A 146 22.51 6.94 -6.60
CA LYS A 146 22.00 7.62 -5.42
C LYS A 146 21.30 6.64 -4.47
N VAL A 147 21.54 6.81 -3.17
CA VAL A 147 20.96 5.98 -2.13
C VAL A 147 19.85 6.75 -1.42
N ALA A 148 18.60 6.30 -1.60
CA ALA A 148 17.45 6.86 -0.91
C ALA A 148 17.31 6.32 0.53
N THR A 149 16.74 7.14 1.41
CA THR A 149 16.38 6.76 2.77
C THR A 149 15.00 6.09 2.82
N THR A 150 14.64 5.54 3.97
CA THR A 150 13.32 4.92 4.18
C THR A 150 12.47 5.82 5.07
N ILE A 151 11.22 6.05 4.67
CA ILE A 151 10.19 6.64 5.50
C ILE A 151 9.20 5.54 5.86
N LYS A 152 8.99 5.30 7.15
CA LYS A 152 8.00 4.36 7.64
C LYS A 152 6.66 5.06 7.85
N SER A 153 5.58 4.35 7.58
CA SER A 153 4.25 4.84 7.91
C SER A 153 3.97 4.57 9.38
N ASP A 154 3.51 5.58 10.10
CA ASP A 154 3.11 5.49 11.51
C ASP A 154 1.68 4.95 11.67
N THR A 155 0.98 4.73 10.56
CA THR A 155 -0.39 4.22 10.58
C THR A 155 -0.41 2.77 11.06
N PRO A 156 -1.23 2.42 12.06
CA PRO A 156 -1.37 1.06 12.50
C PRO A 156 -1.90 0.17 11.36
N ARG A 157 -1.53 -1.11 11.42
CA ARG A 157 -2.00 -2.08 10.43
C ARG A 157 -3.51 -2.26 10.55
N ILE A 158 -4.24 -1.93 9.49
CA ILE A 158 -5.70 -2.10 9.45
C ILE A 158 -6.03 -3.58 9.23
N MET A 159 -6.80 -4.13 10.16
CA MET A 159 -7.17 -5.54 10.15
C MET A 159 -8.47 -5.75 9.35
N SER A 160 -8.66 -6.99 8.91
CA SER A 160 -9.85 -7.38 8.15
C SER A 160 -11.15 -7.18 8.96
N ILE A 161 -12.22 -6.80 8.29
CA ILE A 161 -13.55 -6.67 8.92
C ILE A 161 -14.13 -8.03 9.30
N LYS A 162 -13.79 -9.09 8.56
CA LYS A 162 -14.30 -10.45 8.79
C LYS A 162 -13.45 -11.28 9.74
N ASP A 163 -12.16 -10.99 9.83
CA ASP A 163 -11.23 -11.70 10.68
C ASP A 163 -10.16 -10.73 11.20
N PRO A 164 -10.30 -10.20 12.42
CA PRO A 164 -9.35 -9.24 12.98
C PRO A 164 -7.99 -9.83 13.35
N SER A 165 -7.78 -11.13 13.18
CA SER A 165 -6.47 -11.76 13.34
C SER A 165 -5.57 -11.59 12.13
N VAL A 166 -6.15 -11.26 10.96
CA VAL A 166 -5.43 -11.07 9.70
C VAL A 166 -5.55 -9.64 9.20
N LYS A 167 -4.52 -9.15 8.50
CA LYS A 167 -4.57 -7.83 7.87
C LYS A 167 -5.63 -7.75 6.79
N MET A 168 -6.21 -6.57 6.59
CA MET A 168 -7.07 -6.30 5.45
C MET A 168 -6.30 -6.53 4.14
N SER A 169 -6.81 -7.42 3.30
CA SER A 169 -6.15 -7.81 2.05
C SER A 169 -7.16 -8.27 1.02
N LYS A 170 -7.00 -7.84 -0.22
CA LYS A 170 -7.83 -8.24 -1.38
C LYS A 170 -7.78 -9.74 -1.66
N SER A 171 -6.68 -10.40 -1.34
CA SER A 171 -6.51 -11.85 -1.54
C SER A 171 -7.43 -12.71 -0.67
N LEU A 172 -8.05 -12.12 0.37
CA LEU A 172 -8.95 -12.87 1.25
C LEU A 172 -10.36 -12.91 0.68
N TRP A 173 -11.03 -12.01 0.28
CA TRP A 173 -12.37 -11.90 -0.32
C TRP A 173 -12.87 -10.44 -0.17
N ASP A 174 -13.79 -10.01 -1.01
CA ASP A 174 -14.38 -8.67 -0.96
C ASP A 174 -14.96 -8.31 0.42
N SER A 175 -15.57 -9.28 1.10
CA SER A 175 -16.14 -9.09 2.44
C SER A 175 -15.14 -8.78 3.55
N HIS A 176 -13.83 -9.01 3.32
CA HIS A 176 -12.76 -8.72 4.26
C HIS A 176 -12.26 -7.27 4.17
N CYS A 177 -12.61 -6.56 3.09
CA CYS A 177 -12.12 -5.23 2.78
C CYS A 177 -13.26 -4.21 2.74
N ILE A 178 -12.97 -2.98 3.17
CA ILE A 178 -13.76 -1.79 2.82
C ILE A 178 -12.96 -1.04 1.77
N TYR A 179 -13.56 -0.81 0.61
CA TYR A 179 -12.92 -0.07 -0.47
C TYR A 179 -13.32 1.40 -0.42
N ILE A 180 -12.44 2.26 -0.91
CA ILE A 180 -12.68 3.72 -0.90
C ILE A 180 -13.83 4.16 -1.82
N ASP A 181 -14.20 3.32 -2.77
CA ASP A 181 -15.31 3.50 -3.72
C ASP A 181 -16.55 2.65 -3.40
N ASP A 182 -16.61 2.01 -2.20
CA ASP A 182 -17.79 1.29 -1.76
C ASP A 182 -18.96 2.26 -1.52
N LYS A 183 -20.16 1.85 -1.91
CA LYS A 183 -21.39 2.58 -1.59
C LYS A 183 -21.68 2.48 -0.10
N LEU A 184 -22.43 3.46 0.42
CA LEU A 184 -22.80 3.47 1.84
C LEU A 184 -23.45 2.17 2.29
N GLU A 185 -24.35 1.61 1.46
CA GLU A 185 -25.05 0.36 1.78
C GLU A 185 -24.08 -0.83 1.91
N ASP A 186 -23.05 -0.88 1.05
CA ASP A 186 -22.04 -1.94 1.09
C ASP A 186 -21.15 -1.82 2.33
N ILE A 187 -20.71 -0.60 2.67
CA ILE A 187 -19.95 -0.34 3.90
C ILE A 187 -20.78 -0.72 5.13
N GLN A 188 -22.05 -0.31 5.17
CA GLN A 188 -22.97 -0.65 6.26
C GLN A 188 -23.14 -2.16 6.40
N LYS A 189 -23.35 -2.88 5.30
CA LYS A 189 -23.47 -4.34 5.28
C LYS A 189 -22.20 -5.02 5.80
N LYS A 190 -21.02 -4.59 5.35
CA LYS A 190 -19.73 -5.13 5.78
C LYS A 190 -19.53 -4.92 7.30
N ILE A 191 -19.71 -3.70 7.80
CA ILE A 191 -19.50 -3.36 9.22
C ILE A 191 -20.57 -4.02 10.11
N LYS A 192 -21.85 -4.04 9.70
CA LYS A 192 -22.93 -4.70 10.45
C LYS A 192 -22.69 -6.20 10.58
N SER A 193 -22.12 -6.84 9.57
CA SER A 193 -21.80 -8.27 9.56
C SER A 193 -20.62 -8.67 10.45
N ALA A 194 -19.82 -7.70 10.95
CA ALA A 194 -18.74 -8.00 11.90
C ALA A 194 -19.34 -8.47 13.23
N PRO A 195 -18.87 -9.61 13.80
CA PRO A 195 -19.31 -10.09 15.10
C PRO A 195 -19.12 -9.06 16.22
N THR A 196 -19.77 -9.27 17.36
CA THR A 196 -19.70 -8.38 18.54
C THR A 196 -18.84 -8.95 19.66
N THR A 197 -17.93 -9.88 19.34
CA THR A 197 -16.94 -10.35 20.32
C THR A 197 -15.88 -9.29 20.56
N GLN A 198 -15.18 -9.36 21.71
CA GLN A 198 -14.22 -8.31 22.13
C GLN A 198 -13.20 -7.96 21.03
N GLN A 199 -12.59 -8.97 20.40
CA GLN A 199 -11.59 -8.78 19.38
C GLN A 199 -12.11 -7.99 18.15
N TRP A 200 -13.38 -8.23 17.73
CA TRP A 200 -14.00 -7.45 16.64
C TRP A 200 -14.35 -6.04 17.08
N LEU A 201 -14.80 -5.85 18.32
CA LEU A 201 -15.08 -4.52 18.87
C LEU A 201 -13.79 -3.70 18.93
N ASP A 202 -12.71 -4.28 19.40
CA ASP A 202 -11.39 -3.62 19.45
C ASP A 202 -10.95 -3.20 18.05
N ASN A 203 -11.08 -4.08 17.04
CA ASN A 203 -10.77 -3.76 15.64
C ASN A 203 -11.64 -2.60 15.09
N LEU A 204 -12.93 -2.59 15.40
CA LEU A 204 -13.84 -1.51 14.98
C LEU A 204 -13.51 -0.20 15.71
N CYS A 205 -13.11 -0.26 16.98
CA CYS A 205 -12.66 0.91 17.73
C CYS A 205 -11.38 1.51 17.11
N GLU A 206 -10.40 0.68 16.77
CA GLU A 206 -9.18 1.14 16.10
C GLU A 206 -9.50 1.75 14.72
N LEU A 207 -10.39 1.11 13.96
CA LEU A 207 -10.85 1.67 12.70
C LEU A 207 -11.56 3.02 12.88
N ALA A 208 -12.41 3.14 13.90
CA ALA A 208 -13.16 4.36 14.19
C ALA A 208 -12.24 5.55 14.52
N LYS A 209 -11.12 5.31 15.20
CA LYS A 209 -10.11 6.35 15.49
C LYS A 209 -9.56 6.99 14.22
N LEU A 210 -9.36 6.21 13.14
CA LEU A 210 -8.85 6.73 11.86
C LEU A 210 -9.81 7.72 11.19
N PHE A 211 -11.10 7.61 11.50
CA PHE A 211 -12.15 8.49 10.97
C PHE A 211 -12.67 9.49 12.01
N SER A 212 -11.97 9.63 13.14
CA SER A 212 -12.35 10.52 14.24
C SER A 212 -13.77 10.27 14.78
N VAL A 213 -14.16 8.99 14.81
CA VAL A 213 -15.47 8.56 15.31
C VAL A 213 -15.31 7.98 16.72
N GLU A 214 -16.12 8.46 17.65
CA GLU A 214 -16.25 7.84 18.97
C GLU A 214 -17.08 6.55 18.83
N PHE A 215 -16.48 5.41 19.18
CA PHE A 215 -17.12 4.10 19.10
C PHE A 215 -17.51 3.61 20.49
N ASP A 216 -18.79 3.73 20.83
CA ASP A 216 -19.37 3.25 22.09
C ASP A 216 -19.77 1.76 21.93
N THR A 217 -19.04 0.88 22.59
CA THR A 217 -19.29 -0.56 22.55
C THR A 217 -20.61 -0.96 23.21
N SER A 218 -21.12 -0.17 24.16
CA SER A 218 -22.43 -0.40 24.79
C SER A 218 -23.60 -0.11 23.83
N LYS A 219 -23.37 0.74 22.82
CA LYS A 219 -24.32 1.08 21.77
C LYS A 219 -23.79 0.64 20.40
N CYS A 220 -23.26 -0.58 20.34
CA CYS A 220 -22.50 -1.10 19.19
C CYS A 220 -23.22 -0.92 17.85
N TRP A 221 -24.55 -1.14 17.79
CA TRP A 221 -25.30 -0.97 16.54
C TRP A 221 -25.23 0.48 16.01
N LEU A 222 -25.47 1.46 16.88
CA LEU A 222 -25.43 2.89 16.52
C LEU A 222 -24.00 3.32 16.14
N SER A 223 -23.02 2.82 16.87
CA SER A 223 -21.60 3.10 16.58
C SER A 223 -21.15 2.53 15.23
N LYS A 224 -21.61 1.33 14.88
CA LYS A 224 -21.39 0.71 13.56
C LYS A 224 -22.01 1.55 12.43
N GLU A 225 -23.18 2.10 12.62
CA GLU A 225 -23.86 2.93 11.63
C GLU A 225 -23.15 4.28 11.46
N LYS A 226 -22.77 4.94 12.56
CA LYS A 226 -21.96 6.17 12.52
C LYS A 226 -20.62 5.94 11.82
N LEU A 227 -19.93 4.86 12.16
CA LEU A 227 -18.66 4.51 11.53
C LEU A 227 -18.81 4.33 10.02
N ALA A 228 -19.81 3.58 9.57
CA ALA A 228 -20.07 3.37 8.14
C ALA A 228 -20.33 4.69 7.39
N THR A 229 -21.14 5.57 7.99
CA THR A 229 -21.42 6.90 7.42
C THR A 229 -20.18 7.76 7.37
N SER A 230 -19.37 7.75 8.42
CA SER A 230 -18.11 8.54 8.45
C SER A 230 -17.09 8.04 7.45
N ILE A 231 -16.95 6.72 7.26
CA ILE A 231 -16.08 6.14 6.22
C ILE A 231 -16.55 6.61 4.83
N TYR A 232 -17.84 6.49 4.56
CA TYR A 232 -18.40 6.92 3.28
C TYR A 232 -18.15 8.42 3.03
N SER A 233 -18.47 9.27 4.01
CA SER A 233 -18.29 10.72 3.89
C SER A 233 -16.83 11.17 3.79
N TYR A 234 -15.89 10.35 4.27
CA TYR A 234 -14.47 10.67 4.19
C TYR A 234 -13.94 10.59 2.74
N PHE A 235 -14.52 9.72 1.92
CA PHE A 235 -14.07 9.47 0.55
C PHE A 235 -14.99 10.08 -0.53
N ASN A 236 -16.18 10.58 -0.17
CA ASN A 236 -17.19 11.16 -1.06
C ASN A 236 -17.57 12.58 -0.66
#